data_2271d9e675b3481a05a2d26ea89c4c61
#
_entry.id   2271d9e675b3481a05a2d26ea89c4c61
#
_cell.length_a   1.000
_cell.length_b   1.000
_cell.length_c   1.000
_cell.angle_alpha   90.00
_cell.angle_beta   90.00
_cell.angle_gamma   90.00
#
_symmetry.space_group_name_H-M   'P 1'
#
loop_
_entity.id
_entity.type
_entity.pdbx_description
1 polymer ?
#
loop_
_entity_poly.entity_id
_entity_poly.type
_entity_poly.pdbx_seq_one_letter_code
_entity_poly.pdbx_strand_id
1 'polypeptide(L)'
;MLPEDYAILSQYVDILPCNDVSAVDPFTGLVLNINVTTLAHRDPADEKICLILVISDCEGSVELCFIETGLVLGLKLGDVVIFPSTKLTHFNAHFRGYRVSLVFHSDKHFCRWVEDNNGWVGNSRLNTDARI
;
A
#
# COMPACT_ATOMS: atom_id res chain seq x y z
N MET A 1 0.85 -1.32 17.86
CA MET A 1 1.30 -1.38 16.44
C MET A 1 0.32 -0.68 15.51
N LEU A 2 -0.85 -1.23 15.25
CA LEU A 2 -1.77 -0.62 14.27
C LEU A 2 -2.19 0.85 14.56
N PRO A 3 -2.45 1.29 15.81
CA PRO A 3 -2.77 2.70 16.07
C PRO A 3 -1.62 3.67 15.75
N GLU A 4 -0.38 3.24 15.99
CA GLU A 4 0.81 4.04 15.70
C GLU A 4 1.05 4.12 14.18
N ASP A 5 0.91 3.00 13.49
CA ASP A 5 1.03 2.94 12.03
C ASP A 5 -0.05 3.80 11.37
N TYR A 6 -1.30 3.73 11.86
CA TYR A 6 -2.39 4.57 11.40
C TYR A 6 -2.07 6.07 11.57
N ALA A 7 -1.59 6.46 12.74
CA ALA A 7 -1.25 7.86 13.01
C ALA A 7 -0.17 8.40 12.08
N ILE A 8 0.82 7.57 11.74
CA ILE A 8 1.89 7.95 10.80
C ILE A 8 1.33 8.09 9.38
N LEU A 9 0.57 7.12 8.92
CA LEU A 9 0.01 7.12 7.56
C LEU A 9 -0.99 8.26 7.35
N SER A 10 -1.82 8.55 8.35
CA SER A 10 -2.81 9.64 8.29
C SER A 10 -2.16 11.01 8.09
N GLN A 11 -0.98 11.24 8.64
CA GLN A 11 -0.25 12.51 8.45
C GLN A 11 0.09 12.76 6.97
N TYR A 12 0.31 11.70 6.19
CA TYR A 12 0.58 11.85 4.76
C TYR A 12 -0.69 12.16 3.96
N VAL A 13 -1.81 11.56 4.35
CA VAL A 13 -3.09 11.85 3.71
C VAL A 13 -3.54 13.28 3.99
N ASP A 14 -3.38 13.75 5.22
CA ASP A 14 -3.82 15.07 5.67
C ASP A 14 -3.26 16.25 4.86
N ILE A 15 -2.09 16.06 4.24
CA ILE A 15 -1.45 17.09 3.42
C ILE A 15 -1.78 16.98 1.92
N LEU A 16 -2.48 15.92 1.49
CA LEU A 16 -2.87 15.76 0.10
C LEU A 16 -4.05 16.66 -0.26
N PRO A 17 -4.08 17.18 -1.50
CA PRO A 17 -5.28 17.82 -2.03
C PRO A 17 -6.47 16.87 -1.97
N CYS A 18 -7.65 17.40 -1.58
CA CYS A 18 -8.88 16.61 -1.47
C CYS A 18 -8.80 15.41 -0.52
N ASN A 19 -8.03 15.52 0.55
CA ASN A 19 -7.86 14.46 1.55
C ASN A 19 -9.17 14.06 2.23
N ASP A 20 -10.10 15.00 2.39
CA ASP A 20 -11.43 14.82 2.98
C ASP A 20 -12.33 13.86 2.19
N VAL A 21 -12.03 13.64 0.91
CA VAL A 21 -12.75 12.70 0.03
C VAL A 21 -11.91 11.49 -0.38
N SER A 22 -10.79 11.25 0.29
CA SER A 22 -9.95 10.08 0.01
C SER A 22 -10.69 8.78 0.32
N ALA A 23 -10.84 7.93 -0.69
CA ALA A 23 -11.43 6.60 -0.54
C ALA A 23 -10.45 5.57 0.08
N VAL A 24 -9.20 5.94 0.26
CA VAL A 24 -8.13 5.03 0.68
C VAL A 24 -7.47 5.42 2.00
N ASP A 25 -7.95 6.47 2.67
CA ASP A 25 -7.45 6.90 3.97
C ASP A 25 -7.36 5.70 4.96
N PRO A 26 -6.25 5.52 5.66
CA PRO A 26 -5.06 6.36 5.81
C PRO A 26 -3.94 6.10 4.79
N PHE A 27 -4.17 5.32 3.78
CA PHE A 27 -3.20 5.03 2.73
C PHE A 27 -3.19 6.13 1.67
N THR A 28 -2.08 6.24 0.94
CA THR A 28 -1.92 7.23 -0.14
C THR A 28 -2.09 6.61 -1.53
N GLY A 29 -2.10 5.29 -1.62
CA GLY A 29 -2.15 4.57 -2.90
C GLY A 29 -3.05 3.34 -2.87
N LEU A 30 -3.53 2.99 -4.05
CA LEU A 30 -4.37 1.83 -4.29
C LEU A 30 -3.90 1.12 -5.55
N VAL A 31 -3.74 -0.20 -5.46
CA VAL A 31 -3.48 -1.08 -6.60
C VAL A 31 -4.64 -2.05 -6.77
N LEU A 32 -5.19 -2.10 -7.96
CA LEU A 32 -6.18 -3.09 -8.36
C LEU A 32 -5.47 -4.25 -9.08
N ASN A 33 -5.46 -5.41 -8.47
CA ASN A 33 -4.92 -6.64 -9.03
C ASN A 33 -6.03 -7.52 -9.62
N ILE A 34 -5.92 -7.84 -10.90
CA ILE A 34 -6.85 -8.72 -11.61
C ILE A 34 -6.08 -9.90 -12.16
N ASN A 35 -6.36 -11.10 -11.66
CA ASN A 35 -5.71 -12.35 -12.06
C ASN A 35 -4.17 -12.30 -11.98
N VAL A 36 -3.64 -11.58 -11.00
CA VAL A 36 -2.20 -11.43 -10.80
C VAL A 36 -1.67 -12.56 -9.93
N THR A 37 -0.63 -13.24 -10.43
CA THR A 37 0.24 -14.11 -9.63
C THR A 37 1.57 -13.41 -9.44
N THR A 38 2.14 -13.52 -8.24
CA THR A 38 3.42 -12.89 -7.92
C THR A 38 4.44 -13.93 -7.52
N LEU A 39 5.69 -13.69 -7.90
CA LEU A 39 6.82 -14.39 -7.30
C LEU A 39 7.03 -13.87 -5.87
N ALA A 40 7.73 -14.63 -5.06
CA ALA A 40 8.09 -14.22 -3.71
C ALA A 40 8.86 -12.89 -3.74
N HIS A 41 8.32 -11.87 -3.06
CA HIS A 41 8.89 -10.52 -3.03
C HIS A 41 8.57 -9.81 -1.71
N ARG A 42 9.25 -8.72 -1.49
CA ARG A 42 8.91 -7.67 -0.51
C ARG A 42 8.63 -6.38 -1.27
N ASP A 43 7.90 -5.48 -0.62
CA ASP A 43 7.62 -4.15 -1.18
C ASP A 43 8.48 -3.09 -0.47
N PRO A 44 9.74 -2.91 -0.89
CA PRO A 44 10.69 -2.07 -0.16
C PRO A 44 10.35 -0.57 -0.21
N ALA A 45 9.47 -0.19 -1.12
CA ALA A 45 8.99 1.19 -1.26
C ALA A 45 7.80 1.51 -0.35
N ASP A 46 7.15 0.51 0.24
CA ASP A 46 6.02 0.73 1.12
C ASP A 46 6.44 1.39 2.45
N GLU A 47 5.56 2.22 2.98
CA GLU A 47 5.67 2.78 4.33
C GLU A 47 4.89 1.91 5.30
N LYS A 48 5.59 1.30 6.26
CA LYS A 48 5.03 0.51 7.37
C LYS A 48 4.28 -0.74 6.95
N ILE A 49 3.02 -0.60 6.59
CA ILE A 49 2.07 -1.70 6.37
C ILE A 49 1.34 -1.52 5.04
N CYS A 50 0.91 -2.64 4.48
CA CYS A 50 -0.11 -2.66 3.44
C CYS A 50 -1.37 -3.40 3.91
N LEU A 51 -2.47 -3.17 3.21
CA LEU A 51 -3.74 -3.85 3.42
C LEU A 51 -4.17 -4.48 2.10
N ILE A 52 -4.51 -5.77 2.14
CA ILE A 52 -5.10 -6.47 0.99
C ILE A 52 -6.57 -6.78 1.31
N LEU A 53 -7.46 -6.38 0.42
CA LEU A 53 -8.87 -6.73 0.43
C LEU A 53 -9.18 -7.63 -0.77
N VAL A 54 -9.72 -8.82 -0.52
CA VAL A 54 -10.17 -9.74 -1.58
C VAL A 54 -11.60 -9.40 -1.98
N ILE A 55 -11.82 -9.11 -3.26
CA ILE A 55 -13.14 -8.73 -3.81
C ILE A 55 -13.66 -9.66 -4.88
N SER A 56 -12.99 -10.77 -5.13
CA SER A 56 -13.43 -11.81 -6.08
C SER A 56 -13.90 -13.06 -5.36
N ASP A 57 -14.83 -13.73 -5.99
CA ASP A 57 -15.31 -15.05 -5.57
C ASP A 57 -14.64 -16.12 -6.46
N CYS A 58 -13.45 -16.54 -6.05
CA CYS A 58 -12.77 -17.67 -6.66
C CYS A 58 -13.32 -18.97 -6.08
N GLU A 59 -13.45 -20.02 -6.89
CA GLU A 59 -13.63 -21.37 -6.36
C GLU A 59 -12.40 -21.76 -5.53
N GLY A 60 -12.62 -21.92 -4.23
CA GLY A 60 -11.56 -22.16 -3.26
C GLY A 60 -10.98 -20.87 -2.66
N SER A 61 -10.01 -21.05 -1.79
CA SER A 61 -9.29 -19.93 -1.18
C SER A 61 -8.14 -19.48 -2.08
N VAL A 62 -7.90 -18.19 -2.07
CA VAL A 62 -6.66 -17.63 -2.61
C VAL A 62 -5.63 -17.61 -1.49
N GLU A 63 -4.58 -18.39 -1.66
CA GLU A 63 -3.55 -18.52 -0.63
C GLU A 63 -2.53 -17.40 -0.74
N LEU A 64 -2.38 -16.64 0.34
CA LEU A 64 -1.29 -15.69 0.55
C LEU A 64 -0.27 -16.35 1.47
N CYS A 65 0.94 -16.49 0.96
CA CYS A 65 2.03 -17.19 1.65
C CYS A 65 3.08 -16.20 2.15
N PHE A 66 3.56 -16.41 3.38
CA PHE A 66 4.64 -15.64 4.00
C PHE A 66 5.82 -16.56 4.32
N ILE A 67 6.99 -16.26 3.76
CA ILE A 67 8.16 -17.15 3.86
C ILE A 67 8.74 -17.16 5.27
N GLU A 68 8.97 -16.00 5.87
CA GLU A 68 9.64 -15.90 7.17
C GLU A 68 8.87 -16.55 8.31
N THR A 69 7.56 -16.54 8.23
CA THR A 69 6.69 -17.11 9.25
C THR A 69 6.19 -18.52 8.92
N GLY A 70 6.34 -18.96 7.67
CA GLY A 70 5.75 -20.19 7.17
C GLY A 70 4.23 -20.18 7.15
N LEU A 71 3.60 -19.01 7.22
CA LEU A 71 2.16 -18.86 7.30
C LEU A 71 1.55 -18.88 5.89
N VAL A 72 0.48 -19.65 5.75
CA VAL A 72 -0.36 -19.68 4.54
C VAL A 72 -1.78 -19.30 4.93
N LEU A 73 -2.27 -18.21 4.37
CA LEU A 73 -3.61 -17.69 4.61
C LEU A 73 -4.51 -17.99 3.41
N GLY A 74 -5.55 -18.78 3.62
CA GLY A 74 -6.61 -19.00 2.63
C GLY A 74 -7.62 -17.87 2.67
N LEU A 75 -7.52 -16.92 1.75
CA LEU A 75 -8.36 -15.73 1.71
C LEU A 75 -9.58 -15.92 0.84
N LYS A 76 -10.73 -15.45 1.33
CA LYS A 76 -12.03 -15.50 0.65
C LYS A 76 -12.53 -14.08 0.36
N LEU A 77 -13.59 -14.01 -0.42
CA LEU A 77 -14.30 -12.76 -0.69
C LEU A 77 -14.61 -11.99 0.60
N GLY A 78 -14.16 -10.74 0.68
CA GLY A 78 -14.35 -9.85 1.81
C GLY A 78 -13.29 -9.98 2.91
N ASP A 79 -12.37 -10.93 2.81
CA ASP A 79 -11.27 -11.04 3.77
C ASP A 79 -10.28 -9.89 3.59
N VAL A 80 -9.79 -9.41 4.74
CA VAL A 80 -8.80 -8.34 4.81
C VAL A 80 -7.56 -8.85 5.55
N VAL A 81 -6.40 -8.58 4.98
CA VAL A 81 -5.10 -8.87 5.61
C VAL A 81 -4.28 -7.59 5.69
N ILE A 82 -3.74 -7.31 6.88
CA ILE A 82 -2.82 -6.19 7.13
C ILE A 82 -1.48 -6.77 7.58
N PHE A 83 -0.41 -6.39 6.92
CA PHE A 83 0.93 -6.89 7.26
C PHE A 83 2.03 -5.90 6.85
N PRO A 84 3.24 -6.00 7.46
CA PRO A 84 4.38 -5.18 7.09
C PRO A 84 5.05 -5.73 5.81
N SER A 85 4.61 -5.23 4.65
CA SER A 85 5.04 -5.68 3.31
C SER A 85 6.53 -5.48 3.04
N THR A 86 7.16 -4.53 3.71
CA THR A 86 8.61 -4.30 3.61
C THR A 86 9.45 -5.36 4.31
N LYS A 87 8.87 -6.05 5.30
CA LYS A 87 9.59 -7.00 6.17
C LYS A 87 9.30 -8.45 5.85
N LEU A 88 8.11 -8.76 5.39
CA LEU A 88 7.66 -10.11 5.10
C LEU A 88 7.72 -10.39 3.60
N THR A 89 8.50 -11.41 3.24
CA THR A 89 8.50 -11.95 1.89
C THR A 89 7.21 -12.73 1.67
N HIS A 90 6.45 -12.31 0.67
CA HIS A 90 5.13 -12.85 0.42
C HIS A 90 4.91 -13.13 -1.07
N PHE A 91 3.96 -14.01 -1.35
CA PHE A 91 3.52 -14.33 -2.70
C PHE A 91 2.13 -14.96 -2.67
N ASN A 92 1.46 -14.92 -3.81
CA ASN A 92 0.20 -15.62 -4.00
C ASN A 92 0.45 -16.98 -4.61
N ALA A 93 -0.13 -18.02 -4.03
CA ALA A 93 -0.15 -19.35 -4.64
C ALA A 93 -1.03 -19.36 -5.91
N HIS A 94 -0.88 -20.39 -6.72
CA HIS A 94 -1.71 -20.57 -7.90
C HIS A 94 -3.18 -20.73 -7.51
N PHE A 95 -4.05 -20.10 -8.27
CA PHE A 95 -5.50 -20.16 -8.09
C PHE A 95 -6.18 -20.55 -9.42
N ARG A 96 -7.41 -21.02 -9.30
CA ARG A 96 -8.29 -21.26 -10.45
C ARG A 96 -9.46 -20.28 -10.39
N GLY A 97 -9.85 -19.78 -11.55
CA GLY A 97 -10.95 -18.84 -11.64
C GLY A 97 -10.53 -17.40 -11.74
N TYR A 98 -11.42 -16.50 -11.39
CA TYR A 98 -11.22 -15.06 -11.51
C TYR A 98 -10.91 -14.44 -10.14
N ARG A 99 -9.75 -13.84 -10.02
CA ARG A 99 -9.28 -13.23 -8.79
C ARG A 99 -9.14 -11.72 -8.94
N VAL A 100 -9.75 -11.00 -8.01
CA VAL A 100 -9.59 -9.56 -7.88
C VAL A 100 -9.24 -9.22 -6.44
N SER A 101 -8.25 -8.36 -6.24
CA SER A 101 -7.91 -7.82 -4.93
C SER A 101 -7.52 -6.36 -5.04
N LEU A 102 -7.79 -5.62 -3.97
CA LEU A 102 -7.31 -4.26 -3.77
C LEU A 102 -6.16 -4.28 -2.78
N VAL A 103 -5.06 -3.59 -3.12
CA VAL A 103 -3.92 -3.41 -2.23
C VAL A 103 -3.81 -1.94 -1.89
N PHE A 104 -3.96 -1.62 -0.62
CA PHE A 104 -3.81 -0.27 -0.09
C PHE A 104 -2.42 -0.13 0.49
N HIS A 105 -1.69 0.88 0.08
CA HIS A 105 -0.31 1.11 0.51
C HIS A 105 0.01 2.60 0.57
N SER A 106 1.12 2.93 1.22
CA SER A 106 1.70 4.27 1.17
C SER A 106 3.17 4.16 0.78
N ASP A 107 3.64 5.02 -0.10
CA ASP A 107 5.04 5.02 -0.54
C ASP A 107 5.90 5.80 0.47
N LYS A 108 6.99 5.20 0.94
CA LYS A 108 7.93 5.85 1.87
C LYS A 108 8.58 7.11 1.29
N HIS A 109 8.67 7.24 -0.04
CA HIS A 109 9.20 8.44 -0.68
C HIS A 109 8.27 9.64 -0.52
N PHE A 110 7.04 9.41 -0.06
CA PHE A 110 6.09 10.46 0.27
C PHE A 110 6.61 11.39 1.37
N CYS A 111 7.41 10.86 2.31
CA CYS A 111 8.10 11.66 3.32
C CYS A 111 8.92 12.77 2.68
N ARG A 112 9.68 12.45 1.63
CA ARG A 112 10.50 13.45 0.93
C ARG A 112 9.64 14.53 0.27
N TRP A 113 8.50 14.13 -0.30
CA TRP A 113 7.58 15.10 -0.90
C TRP A 113 7.00 16.07 0.13
N VAL A 114 6.74 15.58 1.36
CA VAL A 114 6.34 16.42 2.50
C VAL A 114 7.45 17.37 2.90
N GLU A 115 8.67 16.86 3.06
CA GLU A 115 9.86 17.64 3.41
C GLU A 115 10.17 18.72 2.36
N ASP A 116 9.93 18.40 1.10
CA ASP A 116 10.08 19.32 -0.03
C ASP A 116 8.92 20.33 -0.17
N ASN A 117 8.07 20.46 0.85
CA ASN A 117 6.88 21.31 0.82
C ASN A 117 6.01 21.07 -0.43
N ASN A 118 5.60 19.85 -0.63
CA ASN A 118 4.80 19.42 -1.77
C ASN A 118 5.50 19.64 -3.13
N GLY A 119 6.81 19.48 -3.17
CA GLY A 119 7.63 19.68 -4.35
C GLY A 119 7.96 21.17 -4.65
N TRP A 120 7.58 22.09 -3.79
CA TRP A 120 7.82 23.51 -4.01
C TRP A 120 9.30 23.86 -3.90
N VAL A 121 10.04 23.20 -3.01
CA VAL A 121 11.49 23.43 -2.83
C VAL A 121 12.26 23.10 -4.11
N GLY A 122 11.85 22.08 -4.85
CA GLY A 122 12.42 21.70 -6.14
C GLY A 122 11.97 22.53 -7.34
N ASN A 123 11.00 23.44 -7.16
CA ASN A 123 10.47 24.24 -8.26
C ASN A 123 11.41 25.40 -8.61
N SER A 124 12.06 25.28 -9.76
CA SER A 124 13.04 26.29 -10.23
C SER A 124 12.43 27.68 -10.44
N ARG A 125 11.12 27.79 -10.68
CA ARG A 125 10.42 29.06 -10.81
C ARG A 125 10.27 29.79 -9.48
N LEU A 126 10.12 29.05 -8.39
CA LEU A 126 10.03 29.64 -7.05
C LEU A 126 11.40 29.98 -6.47
N ASN A 127 12.44 29.22 -6.85
CA ASN A 127 13.82 29.45 -6.40
C ASN A 127 14.48 30.66 -7.08
N THR A 128 13.96 31.14 -8.21
CA THR A 128 14.50 32.32 -8.90
C THR A 128 14.12 33.63 -8.20
N ASP A 129 13.02 33.66 -7.47
CA ASP A 129 12.57 34.86 -6.76
C ASP A 129 13.25 35.03 -5.38
N ALA A 130 13.94 33.99 -4.88
CA ALA A 130 14.72 34.05 -3.63
C ALA A 130 16.11 34.72 -3.77
N ARG A 131 16.42 35.26 -4.93
CA ARG A 131 17.69 35.98 -5.23
C ARG A 131 17.55 37.50 -5.34
N ILE A 132 16.52 38.01 -4.76
CA ILE A 132 16.39 39.48 -4.66
C ILE A 132 16.82 39.95 -3.28
#